data_06dc7f3573dcbccfd4e451f06e5ed1a8
#
_entry.id   06dc7f3573dcbccfd4e451f06e5ed1a8
#
_cell.length_a   1.000
_cell.length_b   1.000
_cell.length_c   1.000
_cell.angle_alpha   90.00
_cell.angle_beta   90.00
_cell.angle_gamma   90.00
#
_symmetry.space_group_name_H-M   'P 1'
#
loop_
_entity.id
_entity.type
_entity.pdbx_description
1 polymer ?
#
loop_
_entity_poly.entity_id
_entity_poly.type
_entity_poly.pdbx_seq_one_letter_code
_entity_poly.pdbx_strand_id
1 'polypeptide(L)'
;MPQQQTNPPKHPVSDVRWVPIDDVQQNDYNPNVVAPNELRLLYLSIMSDGYTQPIVTYYDDFKEKYIIVDGFHRYLVMKYHEEVRKTTDGRLPVVVINKDINERMASTVRHNRARGKHQIKGMANIVFSMLDNGIPDSNICQVLGLEADELIRLKYVTGFAKLFEKTKYRKSWETRRQIKLRRDYDGK
;
A
#
# COMPACT_ATOMS: atom_id res chain seq x y z
N MET A 1 8.08 -29.26 34.74
CA MET A 1 7.85 -27.82 35.00
C MET A 1 6.65 -27.38 34.21
N PRO A 2 5.59 -26.81 34.81
CA PRO A 2 4.43 -26.32 34.03
C PRO A 2 4.90 -25.14 33.17
N GLN A 3 4.69 -25.26 31.86
CA GLN A 3 4.88 -24.15 30.93
C GLN A 3 3.90 -23.04 31.31
N GLN A 4 4.41 -21.88 31.72
CA GLN A 4 3.60 -20.69 31.87
C GLN A 4 2.97 -20.38 30.52
N GLN A 5 1.65 -20.52 30.41
CA GLN A 5 0.88 -20.02 29.29
C GLN A 5 1.00 -18.49 29.30
N THR A 6 2.01 -17.96 28.60
CA THR A 6 2.07 -16.55 28.30
C THR A 6 0.96 -16.25 27.30
N ASN A 7 0.06 -15.32 27.63
CA ASN A 7 -0.93 -14.83 26.68
C ASN A 7 -0.22 -14.44 25.39
N PRO A 8 -0.69 -14.89 24.23
CA PRO A 8 -0.07 -14.54 22.94
C PRO A 8 -0.06 -13.01 22.79
N PRO A 9 1.00 -12.45 22.21
CA PRO A 9 1.07 -11.01 21.96
C PRO A 9 -0.13 -10.57 21.12
N LYS A 10 -0.70 -9.39 21.43
CA LYS A 10 -1.86 -8.82 20.72
C LYS A 10 -1.46 -8.28 19.33
N HIS A 11 -1.10 -9.17 18.43
CA HIS A 11 -0.85 -8.86 17.03
C HIS A 11 -1.99 -9.37 16.14
N PRO A 12 -2.29 -8.73 15.00
CA PRO A 12 -3.36 -9.18 14.11
C PRO A 12 -3.24 -10.65 13.70
N VAL A 13 -2.03 -11.16 13.54
CA VAL A 13 -1.75 -12.56 13.20
C VAL A 13 -2.15 -13.56 14.30
N SER A 14 -2.40 -13.10 15.53
CA SER A 14 -2.89 -13.95 16.61
C SER A 14 -4.39 -14.27 16.51
N ASP A 15 -5.13 -13.55 15.63
CA ASP A 15 -6.57 -13.75 15.37
C ASP A 15 -6.79 -13.89 13.86
N VAL A 16 -6.39 -15.04 13.30
CA VAL A 16 -6.66 -15.39 11.90
C VAL A 16 -8.07 -15.96 11.79
N ARG A 17 -8.88 -15.36 10.95
CA ARG A 17 -10.26 -15.76 10.68
C ARG A 17 -10.38 -16.32 9.28
N TRP A 18 -11.13 -17.44 9.13
CA TRP A 18 -11.47 -18.00 7.83
C TRP A 18 -12.85 -17.49 7.42
N VAL A 19 -12.87 -16.61 6.43
CA VAL A 19 -14.12 -15.96 5.97
C VAL A 19 -14.44 -16.34 4.52
N PRO A 20 -15.74 -16.43 4.15
CA PRO A 20 -16.11 -16.69 2.75
C PRO A 20 -15.46 -15.68 1.79
N ILE A 21 -15.03 -16.16 0.61
CA ILE A 21 -14.42 -15.26 -0.40
C ILE A 21 -15.36 -14.13 -0.82
N ASP A 22 -16.66 -14.39 -0.81
CA ASP A 22 -17.68 -13.42 -1.20
C ASP A 22 -17.82 -12.26 -0.19
N ASP A 23 -17.34 -12.45 1.05
CA ASP A 23 -17.28 -11.40 2.06
C ASP A 23 -15.99 -10.57 1.97
N VAL A 24 -15.07 -10.93 1.07
CA VAL A 24 -13.80 -10.22 0.87
C VAL A 24 -13.85 -9.39 -0.41
N GLN A 25 -13.53 -8.11 -0.30
CA GLN A 25 -13.53 -7.17 -1.41
C GLN A 25 -12.17 -6.50 -1.58
N GLN A 26 -11.78 -6.24 -2.84
CA GLN A 26 -10.61 -5.39 -3.12
C GLN A 26 -10.87 -3.95 -2.70
N ASN A 27 -9.81 -3.22 -2.39
CA ASN A 27 -9.89 -1.77 -2.19
C ASN A 27 -9.82 -1.02 -3.53
N ASP A 28 -10.32 0.22 -3.54
CA ASP A 28 -10.41 1.05 -4.75
C ASP A 28 -9.07 1.73 -5.10
N TYR A 29 -8.08 1.68 -4.20
CA TYR A 29 -6.77 2.34 -4.34
C TYR A 29 -5.60 1.37 -4.54
N ASN A 30 -5.85 0.07 -4.75
CA ASN A 30 -4.77 -0.91 -4.91
C ASN A 30 -4.08 -0.75 -6.27
N PRO A 31 -2.80 -0.35 -6.29
CA PRO A 31 -2.08 -0.09 -7.55
C PRO A 31 -1.53 -1.35 -8.22
N ASN A 32 -1.73 -2.53 -7.64
CA ASN A 32 -1.01 -3.72 -8.07
C ASN A 32 -1.65 -4.35 -9.31
N VAL A 33 -0.96 -4.20 -10.44
CA VAL A 33 -1.16 -5.03 -11.63
C VAL A 33 -0.30 -6.29 -11.47
N VAL A 34 -0.93 -7.44 -11.51
CA VAL A 34 -0.26 -8.75 -11.34
C VAL A 34 0.34 -9.17 -12.67
N ALA A 35 1.64 -9.49 -12.68
CA ALA A 35 2.22 -10.19 -13.81
C ALA A 35 1.73 -11.66 -13.82
N PRO A 36 1.27 -12.20 -14.96
CA PRO A 36 0.70 -13.54 -15.04
C PRO A 36 1.62 -14.64 -14.47
N ASN A 37 2.93 -14.51 -14.67
CA ASN A 37 3.92 -15.47 -14.17
C ASN A 37 4.00 -15.47 -12.63
N GLU A 38 3.89 -14.30 -11.99
CA GLU A 38 3.92 -14.19 -10.53
C GLU A 38 2.66 -14.82 -9.91
N LEU A 39 1.51 -14.61 -10.54
CA LEU A 39 0.25 -15.23 -10.10
C LEU A 39 0.30 -16.75 -10.20
N ARG A 40 0.89 -17.29 -11.29
CA ARG A 40 1.08 -18.74 -11.47
C ARG A 40 1.99 -19.35 -10.41
N LEU A 41 3.12 -18.70 -10.09
CA LEU A 41 4.01 -19.16 -9.03
C LEU A 41 3.33 -19.18 -7.67
N LEU A 42 2.53 -18.15 -7.38
CA LEU A 42 1.75 -18.07 -6.14
C LEU A 42 0.67 -19.16 -6.08
N TYR A 43 0.01 -19.44 -7.19
CA TYR A 43 -0.93 -20.57 -7.31
C TYR A 43 -0.24 -21.90 -6.96
N LEU A 44 0.92 -22.18 -7.56
CA LEU A 44 1.67 -23.41 -7.29
C LEU A 44 2.09 -23.51 -5.81
N SER A 45 2.54 -22.40 -5.22
CA SER A 45 2.89 -22.34 -3.80
C SER A 45 1.69 -22.63 -2.91
N ILE A 46 0.52 -22.02 -3.18
CA ILE A 46 -0.68 -22.25 -2.38
C ILE A 46 -1.18 -23.69 -2.53
N MET A 47 -1.08 -24.30 -3.72
CA MET A 47 -1.46 -25.69 -3.93
C MET A 47 -0.51 -26.67 -3.22
N SER A 48 0.79 -26.33 -3.12
CA SER A 48 1.79 -27.16 -2.44
C SER A 48 1.75 -27.03 -0.92
N ASP A 49 1.72 -25.78 -0.43
CA ASP A 49 2.00 -25.46 0.97
C ASP A 49 0.76 -24.93 1.72
N GLY A 50 -0.34 -24.67 1.00
CA GLY A 50 -1.52 -23.98 1.52
C GLY A 50 -1.30 -22.47 1.72
N TYR A 51 -2.25 -21.82 2.40
CA TYR A 51 -2.13 -20.42 2.78
C TYR A 51 -1.20 -20.26 3.99
N THR A 52 0.05 -19.90 3.76
CA THR A 52 1.05 -19.67 4.82
C THR A 52 0.98 -18.26 5.42
N GLN A 53 0.29 -17.33 4.75
CA GLN A 53 0.13 -15.95 5.21
C GLN A 53 -1.31 -15.50 5.03
N PRO A 54 -1.96 -14.92 6.07
CA PRO A 54 -3.31 -14.39 5.94
C PRO A 54 -3.35 -13.13 5.09
N ILE A 55 -4.52 -12.81 4.55
CA ILE A 55 -4.80 -11.55 3.87
C ILE A 55 -5.04 -10.49 4.95
N VAL A 56 -4.39 -9.33 4.83
CA VAL A 56 -4.61 -8.21 5.75
C VAL A 56 -5.81 -7.41 5.27
N THR A 57 -6.81 -7.27 6.12
CA THR A 57 -8.07 -6.59 5.81
C THR A 57 -8.42 -5.56 6.88
N TYR A 58 -9.38 -4.69 6.57
CA TYR A 58 -10.20 -4.04 7.58
C TYR A 58 -11.66 -4.42 7.34
N TYR A 59 -12.49 -4.40 8.37
CA TYR A 59 -13.91 -4.66 8.25
C TYR A 59 -14.66 -3.34 8.04
N ASP A 60 -15.45 -3.27 6.96
CA ASP A 60 -16.31 -2.13 6.64
C ASP A 60 -17.72 -2.45 7.10
N ASP A 61 -18.15 -1.83 8.20
CA ASP A 61 -19.46 -2.07 8.82
C ASP A 61 -20.64 -1.65 7.91
N PHE A 62 -20.43 -0.68 7.01
CA PHE A 62 -21.49 -0.25 6.09
C PHE A 62 -21.69 -1.23 4.92
N LYS A 63 -20.59 -1.78 4.42
CA LYS A 63 -20.62 -2.76 3.32
C LYS A 63 -20.78 -4.19 3.82
N GLU A 64 -20.59 -4.43 5.12
CA GLU A 64 -20.49 -5.76 5.74
C GLU A 64 -19.45 -6.64 5.04
N LYS A 65 -18.29 -6.05 4.67
CA LYS A 65 -17.23 -6.69 3.90
C LYS A 65 -15.84 -6.49 4.52
N TYR A 66 -15.00 -7.50 4.32
CA TYR A 66 -13.56 -7.41 4.60
C TYR A 66 -12.84 -6.78 3.40
N ILE A 67 -12.37 -5.55 3.54
CA ILE A 67 -11.68 -4.83 2.46
C ILE A 67 -10.18 -5.10 2.55
N ILE A 68 -9.59 -5.55 1.44
CA ILE A 68 -8.19 -5.95 1.37
C ILE A 68 -7.28 -4.72 1.53
N VAL A 69 -6.32 -4.81 2.45
CA VAL A 69 -5.21 -3.86 2.62
C VAL A 69 -3.92 -4.44 2.03
N ASP A 70 -3.67 -5.74 2.24
CA ASP A 70 -2.55 -6.47 1.65
C ASP A 70 -2.94 -7.93 1.37
N GLY A 71 -2.27 -8.55 0.39
CA GLY A 71 -2.53 -9.93 0.00
C GLY A 71 -3.50 -10.09 -1.19
N PHE A 72 -3.69 -9.03 -1.98
CA PHE A 72 -4.59 -9.04 -3.14
C PHE A 72 -4.31 -10.20 -4.12
N HIS A 73 -3.04 -10.54 -4.36
CA HIS A 73 -2.70 -11.66 -5.25
C HIS A 73 -3.19 -13.01 -4.70
N ARG A 74 -3.13 -13.23 -3.38
CA ARG A 74 -3.67 -14.44 -2.73
C ARG A 74 -5.18 -14.55 -2.87
N TYR A 75 -5.88 -13.41 -2.80
CA TYR A 75 -7.31 -13.33 -3.09
C TYR A 75 -7.60 -13.66 -4.56
N LEU A 76 -6.82 -13.11 -5.52
CA LEU A 76 -7.02 -13.38 -6.94
C LEU A 76 -6.79 -14.86 -7.28
N VAL A 77 -5.79 -15.51 -6.68
CA VAL A 77 -5.57 -16.95 -6.88
C VAL A 77 -6.83 -17.72 -6.50
N MET A 78 -7.40 -17.48 -5.32
CA MET A 78 -8.63 -18.15 -4.93
C MET A 78 -9.81 -17.78 -5.84
N LYS A 79 -9.88 -16.52 -6.28
CA LYS A 79 -10.97 -16.05 -7.14
C LYS A 79 -11.01 -16.75 -8.50
N TYR A 80 -9.84 -17.04 -9.08
CA TYR A 80 -9.72 -17.58 -10.43
C TYR A 80 -9.45 -19.08 -10.50
N HIS A 81 -9.08 -19.73 -9.38
CA HIS A 81 -8.76 -21.15 -9.35
C HIS A 81 -9.71 -21.91 -8.42
N GLU A 82 -10.61 -22.69 -9.03
CA GLU A 82 -11.60 -23.50 -8.30
C GLU A 82 -10.94 -24.58 -7.43
N GLU A 83 -9.81 -25.12 -7.88
CA GLU A 83 -9.04 -26.10 -7.12
C GLU A 83 -8.60 -25.55 -5.76
N VAL A 84 -8.15 -24.29 -5.73
CA VAL A 84 -7.77 -23.60 -4.47
C VAL A 84 -9.00 -23.41 -3.59
N ARG A 85 -10.16 -23.06 -4.15
CA ARG A 85 -11.41 -22.93 -3.38
C ARG A 85 -11.80 -24.23 -2.70
N LYS A 86 -11.63 -25.36 -3.37
CA LYS A 86 -11.96 -26.68 -2.83
C LYS A 86 -11.08 -27.05 -1.63
N THR A 87 -9.82 -26.61 -1.59
CA THR A 87 -8.91 -26.90 -0.45
C THR A 87 -9.29 -26.19 0.84
N THR A 88 -10.11 -25.14 0.76
CA THR A 88 -10.45 -24.26 1.91
C THR A 88 -11.95 -24.05 2.09
N ASP A 89 -12.78 -24.85 1.43
CA ASP A 89 -14.26 -24.68 1.42
C ASP A 89 -14.69 -23.25 1.06
N GLY A 90 -13.98 -22.63 0.11
CA GLY A 90 -14.25 -21.26 -0.35
C GLY A 90 -13.91 -20.16 0.64
N ARG A 91 -13.14 -20.45 1.70
CA ARG A 91 -12.80 -19.51 2.77
C ARG A 91 -11.36 -19.01 2.63
N LEU A 92 -11.17 -17.72 2.90
CA LEU A 92 -9.85 -17.06 2.92
C LEU A 92 -9.40 -16.80 4.36
N PRO A 93 -8.12 -17.06 4.68
CA PRO A 93 -7.56 -16.64 5.96
C PRO A 93 -7.34 -15.14 5.96
N VAL A 94 -7.97 -14.41 6.85
CA VAL A 94 -7.84 -12.96 7.01
C VAL A 94 -7.40 -12.59 8.41
N VAL A 95 -6.71 -11.46 8.52
CA VAL A 95 -6.49 -10.73 9.77
C VAL A 95 -7.07 -9.34 9.63
N VAL A 96 -7.66 -8.81 10.69
CA VAL A 96 -8.30 -7.50 10.67
C VAL A 96 -7.39 -6.49 11.35
N ILE A 97 -7.13 -5.36 10.66
CA ILE A 97 -6.47 -4.19 11.24
C ILE A 97 -7.51 -3.07 11.42
N ASN A 98 -7.49 -2.43 12.58
CA ASN A 98 -8.37 -1.30 12.86
C ASN A 98 -7.59 0.01 12.66
N LYS A 99 -7.70 0.58 11.45
CA LYS A 99 -6.98 1.80 11.03
C LYS A 99 -7.88 2.68 10.17
N ASP A 100 -7.68 3.99 10.24
CA ASP A 100 -8.34 4.93 9.34
C ASP A 100 -7.88 4.77 7.87
N ILE A 101 -8.55 5.46 6.93
CA ILE A 101 -8.30 5.31 5.49
C ILE A 101 -6.86 5.67 5.11
N ASN A 102 -6.28 6.73 5.71
CA ASN A 102 -4.94 7.19 5.39
C ASN A 102 -3.89 6.20 5.90
N GLU A 103 -4.06 5.72 7.12
CA GLU A 103 -3.20 4.69 7.70
C GLU A 103 -3.28 3.36 6.94
N ARG A 104 -4.46 2.99 6.40
CA ARG A 104 -4.63 1.79 5.56
C ARG A 104 -3.91 1.93 4.23
N MET A 105 -4.04 3.08 3.54
CA MET A 105 -3.30 3.37 2.32
C MET A 105 -1.79 3.31 2.57
N ALA A 106 -1.33 3.92 3.65
CA ALA A 106 0.05 3.85 4.09
C ALA A 106 0.53 2.43 4.39
N SER A 107 -0.30 1.60 5.05
CA SER A 107 0.01 0.19 5.28
C SER A 107 0.18 -0.56 3.97
N THR A 108 -0.73 -0.37 3.00
CA THR A 108 -0.62 -0.99 1.66
C THR A 108 0.71 -0.66 1.00
N VAL A 109 1.11 0.62 1.04
CA VAL A 109 2.40 1.06 0.45
C VAL A 109 3.57 0.43 1.19
N ARG A 110 3.62 0.49 2.53
CA ARG A 110 4.73 -0.08 3.31
C ARG A 110 4.88 -1.58 3.07
N HIS A 111 3.79 -2.34 3.05
CA HIS A 111 3.82 -3.78 2.78
C HIS A 111 4.34 -4.08 1.37
N ASN A 112 3.92 -3.30 0.38
CA ASN A 112 4.41 -3.43 -1.00
C ASN A 112 5.88 -3.06 -1.11
N ARG A 113 6.32 -1.93 -0.52
CA ARG A 113 7.73 -1.49 -0.54
C ARG A 113 8.66 -2.49 0.13
N ALA A 114 8.27 -3.05 1.25
CA ALA A 114 9.08 -4.05 1.95
C ALA A 114 9.35 -5.32 1.12
N ARG A 115 8.56 -5.58 0.08
CA ARG A 115 8.72 -6.74 -0.84
C ARG A 115 9.56 -6.45 -2.08
N GLY A 116 10.01 -5.22 -2.31
CA GLY A 116 11.11 -4.86 -3.21
C GLY A 116 10.77 -4.31 -4.59
N LYS A 117 9.74 -4.70 -5.31
CA LYS A 117 9.43 -4.13 -6.65
C LYS A 117 8.21 -3.19 -6.62
N HIS A 118 8.40 -1.95 -7.11
CA HIS A 118 7.35 -0.93 -7.07
C HIS A 118 6.90 -0.53 -8.47
N GLN A 119 5.57 -0.50 -8.67
CA GLN A 119 5.01 0.21 -9.81
C GLN A 119 4.88 1.69 -9.48
N ILE A 120 5.68 2.53 -10.16
CA ILE A 120 5.71 3.99 -9.98
C ILE A 120 4.33 4.62 -10.07
N LYS A 121 3.51 4.18 -11.04
CA LYS A 121 2.14 4.70 -11.23
C LYS A 121 1.24 4.45 -10.02
N GLY A 122 1.31 3.27 -9.43
CA GLY A 122 0.49 2.93 -8.26
C GLY A 122 0.87 3.72 -7.03
N MET A 123 2.16 3.89 -6.79
CA MET A 123 2.68 4.72 -5.71
C MET A 123 2.23 6.19 -5.88
N ALA A 124 2.33 6.70 -7.10
CA ALA A 124 1.93 8.05 -7.43
C ALA A 124 0.44 8.30 -7.16
N ASN A 125 -0.46 7.35 -7.47
CA ASN A 125 -1.89 7.46 -7.18
C ASN A 125 -2.19 7.53 -5.68
N ILE A 126 -1.47 6.77 -4.85
CA ILE A 126 -1.63 6.79 -3.39
C ILE A 126 -1.15 8.13 -2.83
N VAL A 127 0.02 8.60 -3.26
CA VAL A 127 0.52 9.94 -2.89
C VAL A 127 -0.49 11.01 -3.27
N PHE A 128 -1.08 10.91 -4.47
CA PHE A 128 -2.13 11.83 -4.92
C PHE A 128 -3.33 11.83 -3.95
N SER A 129 -3.88 10.65 -3.65
CA SER A 129 -5.03 10.53 -2.75
C SER A 129 -4.74 11.10 -1.35
N MET A 130 -3.53 10.89 -0.83
CA MET A 130 -3.13 11.44 0.46
C MET A 130 -3.02 12.97 0.44
N LEU A 131 -2.52 13.54 -0.66
CA LEU A 131 -2.44 14.99 -0.85
C LEU A 131 -3.83 15.61 -1.01
N ASP A 132 -4.73 14.96 -1.74
CA ASP A 132 -6.11 15.38 -1.93
C ASP A 132 -6.88 15.36 -0.60
N ASN A 133 -6.57 14.43 0.29
CA ASN A 133 -7.05 14.38 1.66
C ASN A 133 -6.37 15.40 2.59
N GLY A 134 -5.53 16.31 2.06
CA GLY A 134 -4.90 17.39 2.82
C GLY A 134 -3.72 16.97 3.70
N ILE A 135 -3.13 15.78 3.49
CA ILE A 135 -2.00 15.31 4.29
C ILE A 135 -0.73 16.06 3.87
N PRO A 136 0.01 16.67 4.81
CA PRO A 136 1.25 17.40 4.52
C PRO A 136 2.34 16.49 3.93
N ASP A 137 3.18 17.04 3.06
CA ASP A 137 4.31 16.36 2.41
C ASP A 137 5.23 15.63 3.40
N SER A 138 5.56 16.28 4.51
CA SER A 138 6.42 15.70 5.56
C SER A 138 5.81 14.44 6.16
N ASN A 139 4.50 14.45 6.40
CA ASN A 139 3.78 13.30 6.94
C ASN A 139 3.70 12.17 5.91
N ILE A 140 3.48 12.50 4.62
CA ILE A 140 3.49 11.53 3.54
C ILE A 140 4.85 10.85 3.46
N CYS A 141 5.95 11.63 3.46
CA CYS A 141 7.31 11.09 3.48
C CYS A 141 7.54 10.14 4.66
N GLN A 142 7.18 10.59 5.86
CA GLN A 142 7.38 9.81 7.08
C GLN A 142 6.57 8.50 7.07
N VAL A 143 5.29 8.58 6.70
CA VAL A 143 4.34 7.45 6.75
C VAL A 143 4.61 6.42 5.65
N LEU A 144 5.01 6.86 4.46
CA LEU A 144 5.32 6.00 3.31
C LEU A 144 6.79 5.59 3.25
N GLY A 145 7.66 6.16 4.08
CA GLY A 145 9.12 5.96 4.04
C GLY A 145 9.72 6.48 2.74
N LEU A 146 9.24 7.63 2.23
CA LEU A 146 9.73 8.29 1.02
C LEU A 146 10.80 9.32 1.37
N GLU A 147 11.84 9.42 0.53
CA GLU A 147 12.71 10.58 0.49
C GLU A 147 11.98 11.77 -0.16
N ALA A 148 12.34 13.01 0.23
CA ALA A 148 11.70 14.21 -0.30
C ALA A 148 11.78 14.30 -1.85
N ASP A 149 12.90 13.91 -2.42
CA ASP A 149 13.11 13.87 -3.88
C ASP A 149 12.22 12.81 -4.55
N GLU A 150 11.99 11.68 -3.90
CA GLU A 150 11.11 10.63 -4.40
C GLU A 150 9.66 11.12 -4.42
N LEU A 151 9.21 11.79 -3.35
CA LEU A 151 7.88 12.40 -3.31
C LEU A 151 7.68 13.41 -4.44
N ILE A 152 8.67 14.27 -4.70
CA ILE A 152 8.63 15.24 -5.80
C ILE A 152 8.47 14.53 -7.15
N ARG A 153 9.23 13.46 -7.41
CA ARG A 153 9.13 12.68 -8.65
C ARG A 153 7.75 12.06 -8.82
N LEU A 154 7.18 11.50 -7.75
CA LEU A 154 5.84 10.91 -7.76
C LEU A 154 4.76 11.95 -8.05
N LYS A 155 4.89 13.16 -7.52
CA LYS A 155 4.02 14.28 -7.83
C LYS A 155 4.05 14.67 -9.31
N TYR A 156 5.21 14.63 -9.95
CA TYR A 156 5.33 14.90 -11.40
C TYR A 156 4.67 13.83 -12.25
N VAL A 157 4.77 12.56 -11.89
CA VAL A 157 4.19 11.44 -12.67
C VAL A 157 2.66 11.50 -12.70
N THR A 158 2.01 12.03 -11.67
CA THR A 158 0.54 12.15 -11.59
C THR A 158 -0.04 13.36 -12.30
N GLY A 159 0.79 14.18 -12.96
CA GLY A 159 0.33 15.42 -13.58
C GLY A 159 -0.03 16.51 -12.56
N PHE A 160 0.45 16.39 -11.34
CA PHE A 160 0.27 17.35 -10.25
C PHE A 160 0.86 18.75 -10.56
N ALA A 161 1.56 18.91 -11.69
CA ALA A 161 2.10 20.19 -12.12
C ALA A 161 1.06 21.33 -12.09
N LYS A 162 -0.23 21.02 -12.37
CA LYS A 162 -1.33 22.00 -12.32
C LYS A 162 -1.70 22.45 -10.90
N LEU A 163 -1.46 21.64 -9.88
CA LEU A 163 -1.71 22.01 -8.48
C LEU A 163 -0.60 22.90 -7.90
N PHE A 164 0.61 22.83 -8.50
CA PHE A 164 1.74 23.67 -8.10
C PHE A 164 1.67 25.11 -8.61
N GLU A 165 0.84 25.41 -9.60
CA GLU A 165 0.64 26.79 -10.08
C GLU A 165 0.09 27.73 -9.00
N LYS A 166 -0.55 27.21 -7.95
CA LYS A 166 -1.09 28.01 -6.84
C LYS A 166 -0.18 28.12 -5.62
N THR A 167 0.87 27.32 -5.50
CA THR A 167 1.81 27.41 -4.39
C THR A 167 3.01 28.27 -4.78
N LYS A 168 3.10 29.49 -4.21
CA LYS A 168 4.30 30.33 -4.30
C LYS A 168 5.46 29.58 -3.62
N TYR A 169 6.19 28.76 -4.38
CA TYR A 169 7.47 28.25 -3.91
C TYR A 169 8.41 29.42 -3.67
N ARG A 170 8.80 29.65 -2.41
CA ARG A 170 9.93 30.53 -2.13
C ARG A 170 11.15 29.88 -2.78
N LYS A 171 11.92 30.66 -3.53
CA LYS A 171 13.17 30.30 -4.21
C LYS A 171 14.30 29.91 -3.22
N SER A 172 14.07 28.95 -2.34
CA SER A 172 15.03 28.55 -1.30
C SER A 172 16.04 27.49 -1.75
N TRP A 173 16.00 27.07 -3.03
CA TRP A 173 16.85 26.01 -3.58
C TRP A 173 17.92 26.50 -4.58
N GLU A 174 18.15 27.80 -4.68
CA GLU A 174 19.33 28.28 -5.43
C GLU A 174 20.55 28.18 -4.52
N THR A 175 21.57 27.44 -4.96
CA THR A 175 22.85 27.41 -4.24
C THR A 175 23.45 28.82 -4.24
N ARG A 176 24.24 29.18 -3.21
CA ARG A 176 24.93 30.49 -3.13
C ARG A 176 25.68 30.81 -4.40
N ARG A 177 26.20 29.80 -5.13
CA ARG A 177 26.91 29.95 -6.41
C ARG A 177 25.97 30.34 -7.55
N GLN A 178 24.78 29.79 -7.62
CA GLN A 178 23.75 30.12 -8.62
C GLN A 178 23.19 31.53 -8.40
N ILE A 179 22.98 31.93 -7.14
CA ILE A 179 22.56 33.28 -6.78
C ILE A 179 23.61 34.30 -7.20
N LYS A 180 24.89 34.01 -7.02
CA LYS A 180 26.00 34.89 -7.43
C LYS A 180 26.07 35.02 -8.94
N LEU A 181 26.01 33.92 -9.70
CA LEU A 181 26.01 33.92 -11.17
C LEU A 181 24.84 34.72 -11.75
N ARG A 182 23.66 34.64 -11.13
CA ARG A 182 22.49 35.39 -11.59
C ARG A 182 22.63 36.88 -11.34
N ARG A 183 23.15 37.32 -10.19
CA ARG A 183 23.44 38.72 -9.91
C ARG A 183 24.45 39.33 -10.89
N ASP A 184 25.44 38.53 -11.27
CA ASP A 184 26.46 38.97 -12.24
C ASP A 184 25.90 39.08 -13.68
N TYR A 185 24.79 38.38 -13.98
CA TYR A 185 24.12 38.38 -15.30
C TYR A 185 23.04 39.49 -15.39
N ASP A 186 22.28 39.74 -14.31
CA ASP A 186 21.23 40.76 -14.26
C ASP A 186 21.78 42.20 -13.99
N GLY A 187 23.07 42.32 -13.76
CA GLY A 187 23.79 43.60 -13.51
C GLY A 187 24.55 44.19 -14.68
N LYS A 188 24.29 43.68 -15.94
CA LYS A 188 24.86 44.26 -17.17
C LYS A 188 23.83 44.95 -18.00
#